data_9a9d6af84bade6f401a127691de7f987
#
_entry.id   9a9d6af84bade6f401a127691de7f987
#
_cell.length_a   1.000
_cell.length_b   1.000
_cell.length_c   1.000
_cell.angle_alpha   90.00
_cell.angle_beta   90.00
_cell.angle_gamma   90.00
#
_symmetry.space_group_name_H-M   'P 1'
#
loop_
_entity.id
_entity.type
_entity.pdbx_description
1 polymer ?
#
loop_
_entity_poly.entity_id
_entity_poly.type
_entity_poly.pdbx_seq_one_letter_code
_entity_poly.pdbx_strand_id
1 'polypeptide(L)'
;GWHGVPYGKPVSRLREYVQIMKQIFARQAPLSFEGSMYNLPYTGAGATGLGKPLKSILHCEEDIPIYAATITNNGVTASAEVADGFFPVWMDPDKYSVFADPIEKGFALANANLSEETEEKNLTQFDIAPFVTLVMGDDIEQCRIPVRGMMALYIGGMGARDKNFYNDYCKRLGFEDAAVEIQDHYLAGRKDQAMAAVPAELIDACALVGPAEHIREQLQRWKAAGAQGHVSNMLLGSQDPAALQVVAEEML
;
A
#
# COMPACT_ATOMS: atom_id res chain seq x y z
N GLY A 1 2.62 -4.88 -20.20
CA GLY A 1 3.19 -5.56 -21.35
C GLY A 1 3.02 -7.08 -21.30
N TRP A 2 3.28 -7.71 -20.17
CA TRP A 2 3.12 -9.17 -20.01
C TRP A 2 1.67 -9.63 -20.11
N HIS A 3 0.73 -8.75 -19.80
CA HIS A 3 -0.70 -9.03 -19.93
C HIS A 3 -1.29 -8.64 -21.29
N GLY A 4 -0.46 -8.17 -22.23
CA GLY A 4 -0.88 -7.79 -23.58
C GLY A 4 -1.75 -6.52 -23.66
N VAL A 5 -1.71 -5.66 -22.64
CA VAL A 5 -2.51 -4.43 -22.57
C VAL A 5 -1.62 -3.20 -22.33
N PRO A 6 -2.03 -2.02 -22.80
CA PRO A 6 -1.32 -0.77 -22.51
C PRO A 6 -1.31 -0.48 -21.00
N TYR A 7 -0.19 0.07 -20.49
CA TYR A 7 -0.08 0.49 -19.10
C TYR A 7 -1.11 1.60 -18.76
N GLY A 8 -1.24 2.58 -19.63
CA GLY A 8 -2.24 3.64 -19.54
C GLY A 8 -2.06 4.55 -18.32
N LYS A 9 -3.18 4.93 -17.71
CA LYS A 9 -3.26 5.81 -16.55
C LYS A 9 -3.70 5.02 -15.30
N PRO A 10 -2.80 4.32 -14.59
CA PRO A 10 -3.17 3.40 -13.51
C PRO A 10 -3.91 4.09 -12.36
N VAL A 11 -3.52 5.31 -12.00
CA VAL A 11 -4.15 6.06 -10.91
C VAL A 11 -5.59 6.48 -11.26
N SER A 12 -5.84 6.94 -12.50
CA SER A 12 -7.21 7.23 -12.97
C SER A 12 -8.06 5.96 -13.01
N ARG A 13 -7.46 4.85 -13.47
CA ARG A 13 -8.12 3.54 -13.48
C ARG A 13 -8.49 3.07 -12.08
N LEU A 14 -7.60 3.25 -11.10
CA LEU A 14 -7.88 2.92 -9.70
C LEU A 14 -9.09 3.69 -9.16
N ARG A 15 -9.13 5.01 -9.38
CA ARG A 15 -10.26 5.85 -8.94
C ARG A 15 -11.60 5.35 -9.48
N GLU A 16 -11.68 5.21 -10.80
CA GLU A 16 -12.92 4.78 -11.45
C GLU A 16 -13.33 3.36 -11.06
N TYR A 17 -12.33 2.46 -10.90
CA TYR A 17 -12.58 1.08 -10.49
C TYR A 17 -13.17 0.99 -9.08
N VAL A 18 -12.61 1.73 -8.12
CA VAL A 18 -13.15 1.79 -6.75
C VAL A 18 -14.56 2.38 -6.74
N GLN A 19 -14.79 3.47 -7.49
CA GLN A 19 -16.14 4.07 -7.60
C GLN A 19 -17.16 3.10 -8.17
N ILE A 20 -16.78 2.33 -9.20
CA ILE A 20 -17.65 1.29 -9.79
C ILE A 20 -17.94 0.20 -8.75
N MET A 21 -16.94 -0.28 -8.01
CA MET A 21 -17.14 -1.28 -6.97
C MET A 21 -18.10 -0.79 -5.87
N LYS A 22 -17.93 0.44 -5.40
CA LYS A 22 -18.83 1.04 -4.40
C LYS A 22 -20.26 1.16 -4.92
N GLN A 23 -20.47 1.53 -6.20
CA GLN A 23 -21.81 1.52 -6.81
C GLN A 23 -22.42 0.11 -6.88
N ILE A 24 -21.60 -0.91 -7.18
CA ILE A 24 -22.07 -2.32 -7.21
C ILE A 24 -22.50 -2.76 -5.81
N PHE A 25 -21.74 -2.43 -4.78
CA PHE A 25 -22.02 -2.82 -3.38
C PHE A 25 -23.26 -2.09 -2.85
N ALA A 26 -23.37 -0.79 -3.07
CA ALA A 26 -24.52 0.01 -2.66
C ALA A 26 -25.83 -0.40 -3.36
N ARG A 27 -25.76 -0.93 -4.58
CA ARG A 27 -26.90 -1.50 -5.33
C ARG A 27 -28.16 -0.61 -5.36
N GLN A 28 -28.01 0.70 -5.31
CA GLN A 28 -29.14 1.64 -5.28
C GLN A 28 -29.86 1.72 -6.64
N ALA A 29 -29.11 1.61 -7.75
CA ALA A 29 -29.61 1.67 -9.11
C ALA A 29 -28.92 0.64 -10.01
N PRO A 30 -29.44 0.37 -11.23
CA PRO A 30 -28.67 -0.34 -12.25
C PRO A 30 -27.37 0.39 -12.54
N LEU A 31 -26.23 -0.37 -12.60
CA LEU A 31 -24.90 0.19 -12.80
C LEU A 31 -24.77 0.89 -14.13
N SER A 32 -24.49 2.19 -14.09
CA SER A 32 -24.08 3.00 -15.23
C SER A 32 -22.89 3.87 -14.79
N PHE A 33 -21.85 3.95 -15.62
CA PHE A 33 -20.67 4.71 -15.31
C PHE A 33 -20.06 5.33 -16.57
N GLU A 34 -19.81 6.62 -16.55
CA GLU A 34 -19.18 7.36 -17.64
C GLU A 34 -17.88 7.98 -17.13
N GLY A 35 -16.77 7.29 -17.38
CA GLY A 35 -15.43 7.71 -16.97
C GLY A 35 -14.46 7.88 -18.13
N SER A 36 -13.25 8.28 -17.79
CA SER A 36 -12.16 8.40 -18.76
C SER A 36 -11.51 7.05 -19.11
N MET A 37 -11.64 6.07 -18.22
CA MET A 37 -11.06 4.73 -18.34
C MET A 37 -12.12 3.65 -18.54
N TYR A 38 -13.28 3.80 -17.92
CA TYR A 38 -14.38 2.86 -17.99
C TYR A 38 -15.67 3.55 -18.39
N ASN A 39 -16.40 2.92 -19.31
CA ASN A 39 -17.78 3.29 -19.66
C ASN A 39 -18.64 2.05 -19.54
N LEU A 40 -19.66 2.11 -18.70
CA LEU A 40 -20.57 0.98 -18.43
C LEU A 40 -22.02 1.41 -18.62
N PRO A 41 -22.83 0.72 -19.47
CA PRO A 41 -22.38 -0.34 -20.38
C PRO A 41 -21.45 0.19 -21.48
N TYR A 42 -20.57 -0.68 -21.98
CA TYR A 42 -19.66 -0.29 -23.06
C TYR A 42 -20.41 -0.11 -24.38
N THR A 43 -20.25 1.07 -25.00
CA THR A 43 -20.91 1.45 -26.26
C THR A 43 -19.95 1.79 -27.40
N GLY A 44 -18.64 1.58 -27.18
CA GLY A 44 -17.58 1.89 -28.16
C GLY A 44 -17.46 0.85 -29.27
N ALA A 45 -16.35 0.95 -30.01
CA ALA A 45 -16.04 0.04 -31.12
C ALA A 45 -16.01 -1.43 -30.66
N GLY A 46 -16.74 -2.30 -31.36
CA GLY A 46 -16.87 -3.72 -30.99
C GLY A 46 -17.98 -4.02 -29.95
N ALA A 47 -18.73 -3.02 -29.50
CA ALA A 47 -19.91 -3.26 -28.67
C ALA A 47 -20.98 -4.04 -29.44
N THR A 48 -21.67 -4.96 -28.75
CA THR A 48 -22.77 -5.75 -29.35
C THR A 48 -24.03 -4.93 -29.63
N GLY A 49 -24.15 -3.72 -29.07
CA GLY A 49 -25.36 -2.91 -29.07
C GLY A 49 -26.50 -3.41 -28.15
N LEU A 50 -26.27 -4.51 -27.43
CA LEU A 50 -27.21 -5.11 -26.48
C LEU A 50 -26.94 -4.72 -25.02
N GLY A 51 -25.86 -3.96 -24.77
CA GLY A 51 -25.48 -3.52 -23.43
C GLY A 51 -26.52 -2.56 -22.84
N LYS A 52 -26.95 -2.84 -21.63
CA LYS A 52 -27.79 -1.99 -20.81
C LYS A 52 -27.29 -1.98 -19.38
N PRO A 53 -27.59 -0.94 -18.58
CA PRO A 53 -27.25 -0.91 -17.17
C PRO A 53 -27.70 -2.18 -16.45
N LEU A 54 -26.77 -2.81 -15.70
CA LEU A 54 -27.03 -4.07 -15.02
C LEU A 54 -27.15 -3.85 -13.51
N LYS A 55 -28.23 -4.35 -12.93
CA LYS A 55 -28.36 -4.44 -11.48
C LYS A 55 -27.78 -5.76 -11.00
N SER A 56 -26.73 -5.70 -10.20
CA SER A 56 -26.10 -6.89 -9.62
C SER A 56 -27.09 -7.72 -8.79
N ILE A 57 -26.95 -9.03 -8.82
CA ILE A 57 -27.67 -9.95 -7.92
C ILE A 57 -26.93 -10.10 -6.57
N LEU A 58 -25.71 -9.58 -6.46
CA LEU A 58 -24.98 -9.56 -5.20
C LEU A 58 -25.67 -8.59 -4.23
N HIS A 59 -25.88 -9.06 -3.03
CA HIS A 59 -26.40 -8.27 -1.93
C HIS A 59 -25.29 -8.22 -0.86
N CYS A 60 -24.81 -7.04 -0.57
CA CYS A 60 -23.94 -6.80 0.56
C CYS A 60 -24.82 -6.31 1.72
N GLU A 61 -24.77 -6.96 2.87
CA GLU A 61 -25.49 -6.55 4.07
C GLU A 61 -24.81 -5.36 4.76
N GLU A 62 -23.48 -5.27 4.58
CA GLU A 62 -22.63 -4.20 5.09
C GLU A 62 -21.71 -3.69 3.99
N ASP A 63 -21.22 -2.48 4.15
CA ASP A 63 -20.21 -1.92 3.26
C ASP A 63 -18.91 -2.70 3.39
N ILE A 64 -18.43 -3.25 2.28
CA ILE A 64 -17.16 -3.96 2.21
C ILE A 64 -16.06 -2.92 2.01
N PRO A 65 -15.11 -2.77 2.95
CA PRO A 65 -14.05 -1.79 2.81
C PRO A 65 -13.09 -2.15 1.67
N ILE A 66 -12.67 -1.16 0.91
CA ILE A 66 -11.77 -1.31 -0.24
C ILE A 66 -10.45 -0.65 0.10
N TYR A 67 -9.37 -1.44 0.07
CA TYR A 67 -8.02 -0.96 0.29
C TYR A 67 -7.19 -1.00 -0.99
N ALA A 68 -6.33 -0.02 -1.19
CA ALA A 68 -5.43 0.04 -2.33
C ALA A 68 -3.97 -0.19 -1.91
N ALA A 69 -3.27 -1.09 -2.60
CA ALA A 69 -1.84 -1.29 -2.39
C ALA A 69 -1.05 -0.23 -3.17
N THR A 70 -0.41 0.70 -2.47
CA THR A 70 0.37 1.78 -3.09
C THR A 70 1.38 2.40 -2.12
N ILE A 71 2.45 2.96 -2.70
CA ILE A 71 3.49 3.74 -2.00
C ILE A 71 3.82 5.05 -2.73
N THR A 72 3.27 5.27 -3.93
CA THR A 72 3.53 6.50 -4.67
C THR A 72 2.62 7.64 -4.19
N ASN A 73 3.09 8.88 -4.21
CA ASN A 73 2.29 10.02 -3.77
C ASN A 73 0.93 10.10 -4.50
N ASN A 74 0.93 9.94 -5.82
CA ASN A 74 -0.32 9.96 -6.60
C ASN A 74 -1.24 8.76 -6.29
N GLY A 75 -0.67 7.59 -6.01
CA GLY A 75 -1.43 6.41 -5.61
C GLY A 75 -2.06 6.59 -4.24
N VAL A 76 -1.30 7.08 -3.26
CA VAL A 76 -1.80 7.39 -1.91
C VAL A 76 -2.88 8.47 -1.96
N THR A 77 -2.68 9.55 -2.72
CA THR A 77 -3.71 10.58 -2.93
C THR A 77 -5.00 9.97 -3.49
N ALA A 78 -4.91 9.11 -4.51
CA ALA A 78 -6.10 8.47 -5.07
C ALA A 78 -6.77 7.51 -4.08
N SER A 79 -5.98 6.77 -3.28
CA SER A 79 -6.53 5.90 -2.23
C SER A 79 -7.27 6.69 -1.17
N ALA A 80 -6.66 7.76 -0.67
CA ALA A 80 -7.29 8.64 0.30
C ALA A 80 -8.55 9.33 -0.25
N GLU A 81 -8.61 9.61 -1.57
CA GLU A 81 -9.78 10.18 -2.22
C GLU A 81 -10.95 9.18 -2.29
N VAL A 82 -10.74 7.95 -2.75
CA VAL A 82 -11.84 7.05 -3.13
C VAL A 82 -11.94 5.74 -2.34
N ALA A 83 -10.86 5.28 -1.69
CA ALA A 83 -10.81 4.01 -0.97
C ALA A 83 -11.03 4.20 0.53
N ASP A 84 -11.20 3.11 1.26
CA ASP A 84 -11.43 3.11 2.70
C ASP A 84 -10.12 2.94 3.49
N GLY A 85 -9.03 2.62 2.77
CA GLY A 85 -7.69 2.51 3.32
C GLY A 85 -6.64 2.21 2.26
N PHE A 86 -5.40 2.05 2.69
CA PHE A 86 -4.33 1.59 1.82
C PHE A 86 -3.32 0.70 2.55
N PHE A 87 -2.60 -0.10 1.76
CA PHE A 87 -1.56 -1.02 2.21
C PHE A 87 -0.18 -0.54 1.76
N PRO A 88 0.52 0.29 2.54
CA PRO A 88 1.92 0.58 2.27
C PRO A 88 2.80 -0.63 2.60
N VAL A 89 3.81 -0.89 1.78
CA VAL A 89 4.91 -1.79 2.12
C VAL A 89 6.06 -0.98 2.72
N TRP A 90 6.81 -1.57 3.65
CA TRP A 90 7.98 -0.95 4.30
C TRP A 90 7.71 0.43 4.90
N MET A 91 6.58 0.57 5.56
CA MET A 91 6.29 1.77 6.32
C MET A 91 7.19 1.85 7.55
N ASP A 92 7.85 2.99 7.72
CA ASP A 92 8.48 3.36 8.98
C ASP A 92 7.41 4.05 9.85
N PRO A 93 7.02 3.47 11.01
CA PRO A 93 5.98 4.06 11.86
C PRO A 93 6.33 5.46 12.37
N ASP A 94 7.63 5.81 12.47
CA ASP A 94 8.07 7.13 12.89
C ASP A 94 8.08 8.15 11.75
N LYS A 95 7.83 7.72 10.50
CA LYS A 95 7.88 8.57 9.30
C LYS A 95 6.54 8.66 8.57
N TYR A 96 5.44 8.80 9.31
CA TYR A 96 4.12 9.07 8.72
C TYR A 96 4.15 10.28 7.76
N SER A 97 5.04 11.27 8.02
CA SER A 97 5.21 12.45 7.17
C SER A 97 5.45 12.14 5.68
N VAL A 98 5.96 10.94 5.36
CA VAL A 98 6.14 10.49 3.96
C VAL A 98 4.81 10.36 3.22
N PHE A 99 3.72 10.14 3.96
CA PHE A 99 2.37 9.93 3.45
C PHE A 99 1.40 11.06 3.78
N ALA A 100 1.72 11.94 4.74
CA ALA A 100 0.82 12.97 5.24
C ALA A 100 0.24 13.87 4.14
N ASP A 101 1.10 14.56 3.38
CA ASP A 101 0.66 15.46 2.30
C ASP A 101 -0.20 14.77 1.23
N PRO A 102 0.20 13.57 0.69
CA PRO A 102 -0.66 12.83 -0.23
C PRO A 102 -2.01 12.43 0.35
N ILE A 103 -2.09 12.06 1.62
CA ILE A 103 -3.33 11.70 2.30
C ILE A 103 -4.24 12.92 2.45
N GLU A 104 -3.72 14.02 2.98
CA GLU A 104 -4.47 15.29 3.13
C GLU A 104 -5.01 15.80 1.79
N LYS A 105 -4.19 15.72 0.74
CA LYS A 105 -4.62 16.07 -0.60
C LYS A 105 -5.76 15.16 -1.10
N GLY A 106 -5.69 13.88 -0.80
CA GLY A 106 -6.76 12.93 -1.14
C GLY A 106 -8.06 13.24 -0.42
N PHE A 107 -8.01 13.54 0.88
CA PHE A 107 -9.17 13.95 1.66
C PHE A 107 -9.77 15.27 1.14
N ALA A 108 -8.93 16.25 0.81
CA ALA A 108 -9.40 17.49 0.21
C ALA A 108 -10.16 17.26 -1.12
N LEU A 109 -9.69 16.32 -1.95
CA LEU A 109 -10.37 15.94 -3.19
C LEU A 109 -11.70 15.21 -2.92
N ALA A 110 -11.72 14.30 -1.93
CA ALA A 110 -12.95 13.59 -1.53
C ALA A 110 -14.01 14.58 -1.03
N ASN A 111 -13.59 15.56 -0.22
CA ASN A 111 -14.47 16.50 0.45
C ASN A 111 -14.92 17.68 -0.45
N ALA A 112 -14.28 17.90 -1.60
CA ALA A 112 -14.54 19.06 -2.46
C ALA A 112 -15.97 19.17 -3.00
N ASN A 113 -16.72 18.08 -3.06
CA ASN A 113 -18.07 18.01 -3.63
C ASN A 113 -19.08 17.36 -2.68
N LEU A 114 -18.81 17.38 -1.37
CA LEU A 114 -19.75 16.84 -0.38
C LEU A 114 -21.00 17.72 -0.25
N SER A 115 -22.12 17.09 0.04
CA SER A 115 -23.33 17.78 0.50
C SER A 115 -23.17 18.17 1.97
N GLU A 116 -23.92 19.18 2.44
CA GLU A 116 -23.89 19.62 3.85
C GLU A 116 -24.24 18.51 4.86
N GLU A 117 -24.89 17.43 4.42
CA GLU A 117 -25.29 16.30 5.26
C GLU A 117 -24.23 15.16 5.28
N THR A 118 -23.18 15.25 4.47
CA THR A 118 -22.17 14.21 4.34
C THR A 118 -20.97 14.52 5.24
N GLU A 119 -20.58 13.57 6.07
CA GLU A 119 -19.41 13.71 6.93
C GLU A 119 -18.12 13.82 6.12
N GLU A 120 -17.25 14.77 6.49
CA GLU A 120 -15.96 14.97 5.85
C GLU A 120 -15.03 13.78 6.10
N LYS A 121 -14.42 13.28 5.02
CA LYS A 121 -13.42 12.22 5.08
C LYS A 121 -12.14 12.72 5.76
N ASN A 122 -11.66 11.94 6.72
CA ASN A 122 -10.46 12.23 7.50
C ASN A 122 -9.77 10.93 7.97
N LEU A 123 -8.71 11.03 8.79
CA LEU A 123 -7.97 9.85 9.27
C LEU A 123 -8.79 8.88 10.13
N THR A 124 -9.88 9.30 10.73
CA THR A 124 -10.72 8.39 11.53
C THR A 124 -11.58 7.45 10.67
N GLN A 125 -11.68 7.75 9.39
CA GLN A 125 -12.46 7.00 8.39
C GLN A 125 -11.56 6.40 7.30
N PHE A 126 -10.25 6.37 7.51
CA PHE A 126 -9.29 5.91 6.51
C PHE A 126 -8.20 5.08 7.16
N ASP A 127 -8.19 3.80 6.85
CA ASP A 127 -7.24 2.87 7.42
C ASP A 127 -5.86 2.93 6.74
N ILE A 128 -4.83 2.98 7.57
CA ILE A 128 -3.44 2.79 7.15
C ILE A 128 -3.00 1.43 7.69
N ALA A 129 -2.89 0.45 6.79
CA ALA A 129 -2.64 -0.94 7.14
C ALA A 129 -1.34 -1.46 6.49
N PRO A 130 -0.15 -1.11 7.02
CA PRO A 130 1.12 -1.52 6.46
C PRO A 130 1.32 -3.03 6.49
N PHE A 131 1.95 -3.54 5.41
CA PHE A 131 2.48 -4.89 5.40
C PHE A 131 3.83 -4.91 6.10
N VAL A 132 3.92 -5.63 7.23
CA VAL A 132 5.09 -5.70 8.10
C VAL A 132 5.66 -7.11 8.09
N THR A 133 6.89 -7.26 7.61
CA THR A 133 7.59 -8.55 7.66
C THR A 133 8.00 -8.85 9.10
N LEU A 134 7.69 -10.06 9.57
CA LEU A 134 8.01 -10.52 10.92
C LEU A 134 8.86 -11.79 10.83
N VAL A 135 10.11 -11.71 11.33
CA VAL A 135 11.06 -12.82 11.37
C VAL A 135 11.68 -12.91 12.76
N MET A 136 11.27 -13.88 13.55
CA MET A 136 11.78 -14.10 14.90
C MET A 136 12.90 -15.15 14.91
N GLY A 137 13.96 -14.90 15.69
CA GLY A 137 15.09 -15.82 15.90
C GLY A 137 16.14 -15.19 16.80
N ASP A 138 17.05 -16.02 17.35
CA ASP A 138 18.05 -15.57 18.33
C ASP A 138 19.15 -14.67 17.71
N ASP A 139 19.46 -14.88 16.43
CA ASP A 139 20.45 -14.10 15.68
C ASP A 139 19.76 -13.10 14.76
N ILE A 140 19.80 -11.83 15.14
CA ILE A 140 19.15 -10.74 14.39
C ILE A 140 19.70 -10.59 12.97
N GLU A 141 21.01 -10.85 12.74
CA GLU A 141 21.58 -10.76 11.40
C GLU A 141 21.03 -11.86 10.48
N GLN A 142 20.80 -13.06 11.01
CA GLN A 142 20.13 -14.13 10.26
C GLN A 142 18.68 -13.78 9.98
N CYS A 143 17.98 -13.15 10.92
CA CYS A 143 16.59 -12.69 10.72
C CYS A 143 16.48 -11.59 9.65
N ARG A 144 17.51 -10.76 9.47
CA ARG A 144 17.55 -9.71 8.43
C ARG A 144 17.76 -10.23 7.01
N ILE A 145 18.37 -11.42 6.82
CA ILE A 145 18.75 -11.95 5.49
C ILE A 145 17.57 -12.02 4.53
N PRO A 146 16.41 -12.65 4.84
CA PRO A 146 15.29 -12.71 3.92
C PRO A 146 14.73 -11.33 3.58
N VAL A 147 14.73 -10.40 4.53
CA VAL A 147 14.28 -9.02 4.30
C VAL A 147 15.23 -8.27 3.36
N ARG A 148 16.55 -8.41 3.56
CA ARG A 148 17.57 -7.84 2.66
C ARG A 148 17.39 -8.32 1.22
N GLY A 149 17.17 -9.64 1.03
CA GLY A 149 16.96 -10.21 -0.30
C GLY A 149 15.74 -9.63 -1.01
N MET A 150 14.64 -9.50 -0.29
CA MET A 150 13.42 -8.89 -0.81
C MET A 150 13.61 -7.40 -1.11
N MET A 151 14.18 -6.62 -0.19
CA MET A 151 14.42 -5.19 -0.41
C MET A 151 15.37 -4.95 -1.57
N ALA A 152 16.47 -5.72 -1.69
CA ALA A 152 17.39 -5.60 -2.81
C ALA A 152 16.73 -5.89 -4.16
N LEU A 153 15.86 -6.89 -4.24
CA LEU A 153 15.08 -7.20 -5.43
C LEU A 153 14.17 -6.02 -5.83
N TYR A 154 13.42 -5.48 -4.90
CA TYR A 154 12.43 -4.45 -5.19
C TYR A 154 13.09 -3.08 -5.44
N ILE A 155 13.99 -2.65 -4.55
CA ILE A 155 14.69 -1.37 -4.67
C ILE A 155 15.63 -1.36 -5.89
N GLY A 156 16.28 -2.51 -6.17
CA GLY A 156 17.25 -2.62 -7.26
C GLY A 156 16.67 -3.06 -8.59
N GLY A 157 15.70 -3.99 -8.60
CA GLY A 157 15.33 -4.77 -9.80
C GLY A 157 13.90 -4.62 -10.30
N MET A 158 12.98 -4.05 -9.53
CA MET A 158 11.56 -3.97 -9.93
C MET A 158 11.22 -2.75 -10.80
N GLY A 159 12.14 -2.32 -11.64
CA GLY A 159 11.95 -1.24 -12.58
C GLY A 159 13.24 -0.82 -13.25
N ALA A 160 13.12 -0.02 -14.33
CA ALA A 160 14.28 0.65 -14.92
C ALA A 160 14.83 1.70 -13.95
N ARG A 161 16.09 2.13 -14.17
CA ARG A 161 16.79 3.09 -13.30
C ARG A 161 15.96 4.33 -12.95
N ASP A 162 15.23 4.87 -13.91
CA ASP A 162 14.45 6.10 -13.75
C ASP A 162 12.95 5.85 -13.55
N LYS A 163 12.55 4.60 -13.27
CA LYS A 163 11.14 4.20 -13.15
C LYS A 163 10.96 3.05 -12.16
N ASN A 164 11.58 3.16 -10.99
CA ASN A 164 11.42 2.19 -9.91
C ASN A 164 10.78 2.87 -8.70
N PHE A 165 9.50 2.61 -8.48
CA PHE A 165 8.73 3.19 -7.38
C PHE A 165 9.26 2.84 -5.99
N TYR A 166 9.85 1.65 -5.83
CA TYR A 166 10.43 1.22 -4.56
C TYR A 166 11.76 1.92 -4.28
N ASN A 167 12.57 2.19 -5.32
CA ASN A 167 13.78 2.97 -5.21
C ASN A 167 13.46 4.41 -4.80
N ASP A 168 12.48 5.04 -5.47
CA ASP A 168 12.04 6.40 -5.14
C ASP A 168 11.44 6.46 -3.73
N TYR A 169 10.75 5.41 -3.30
CA TYR A 169 10.21 5.33 -1.95
C TYR A 169 11.31 5.18 -0.90
N CYS A 170 12.31 4.34 -1.15
CA CYS A 170 13.49 4.20 -0.28
C CYS A 170 14.21 5.54 -0.07
N LYS A 171 14.35 6.35 -1.13
CA LYS A 171 14.89 7.72 -1.04
C LYS A 171 14.02 8.61 -0.14
N ARG A 172 12.70 8.57 -0.30
CA ARG A 172 11.78 9.35 0.56
C ARG A 172 11.83 8.93 2.03
N LEU A 173 12.20 7.69 2.32
CA LEU A 173 12.47 7.22 3.67
C LEU A 173 13.83 7.72 4.21
N GLY A 174 14.62 8.47 3.43
CA GLY A 174 15.89 9.05 3.83
C GLY A 174 17.10 8.12 3.62
N PHE A 175 16.98 7.16 2.70
CA PHE A 175 18.04 6.21 2.35
C PHE A 175 18.48 6.37 0.89
N GLU A 176 18.73 7.62 0.45
CA GLU A 176 19.08 7.95 -0.92
C GLU A 176 20.33 7.21 -1.42
N ASP A 177 21.41 7.26 -0.65
CA ASP A 177 22.70 6.64 -1.03
C ASP A 177 22.55 5.11 -1.15
N ALA A 178 21.88 4.49 -0.18
CA ALA A 178 21.59 3.07 -0.22
C ALA A 178 20.71 2.68 -1.41
N ALA A 179 19.69 3.48 -1.74
CA ALA A 179 18.82 3.22 -2.89
C ALA A 179 19.59 3.22 -4.21
N VAL A 180 20.55 4.15 -4.36
CA VAL A 180 21.42 4.23 -5.56
C VAL A 180 22.36 3.02 -5.60
N GLU A 181 23.07 2.71 -4.52
CA GLU A 181 24.04 1.62 -4.45
C GLU A 181 23.37 0.26 -4.70
N ILE A 182 22.23 -0.01 -4.05
CA ILE A 182 21.45 -1.24 -4.26
C ILE A 182 21.09 -1.40 -5.73
N GLN A 183 20.59 -0.34 -6.36
CA GLN A 183 20.17 -0.40 -7.77
C GLN A 183 21.36 -0.57 -8.71
N ASP A 184 22.47 0.09 -8.47
CA ASP A 184 23.69 -0.03 -9.26
C ASP A 184 24.25 -1.46 -9.25
N HIS A 185 24.29 -2.08 -8.08
CA HIS A 185 24.69 -3.47 -7.95
C HIS A 185 23.70 -4.42 -8.60
N TYR A 186 22.42 -4.24 -8.33
CA TYR A 186 21.38 -5.16 -8.83
C TYR A 186 21.32 -5.17 -10.35
N LEU A 187 21.27 -3.99 -11.01
CA LEU A 187 21.23 -3.86 -12.47
C LEU A 187 22.52 -4.33 -13.14
N ALA A 188 23.65 -4.29 -12.44
CA ALA A 188 24.92 -4.87 -12.92
C ALA A 188 25.01 -6.39 -12.68
N GLY A 189 23.96 -7.05 -12.19
CA GLY A 189 23.94 -8.49 -11.92
C GLY A 189 24.65 -8.92 -10.62
N ARG A 190 25.17 -7.98 -9.84
CA ARG A 190 25.88 -8.23 -8.57
C ARG A 190 24.90 -8.30 -7.39
N LYS A 191 24.03 -9.33 -7.41
CA LYS A 191 22.90 -9.44 -6.46
C LYS A 191 23.34 -9.54 -5.00
N ASP A 192 24.43 -10.24 -4.71
CA ASP A 192 24.95 -10.38 -3.34
C ASP A 192 25.44 -9.02 -2.80
N GLN A 193 26.06 -8.19 -3.66
CA GLN A 193 26.47 -6.84 -3.30
C GLN A 193 25.26 -5.92 -3.11
N ALA A 194 24.23 -6.06 -3.94
CA ALA A 194 22.96 -5.34 -3.77
C ALA A 194 22.30 -5.69 -2.42
N MET A 195 22.30 -6.96 -2.02
CA MET A 195 21.81 -7.37 -0.70
C MET A 195 22.64 -6.79 0.43
N ALA A 196 23.99 -6.82 0.30
CA ALA A 196 24.89 -6.26 1.29
C ALA A 196 24.74 -4.74 1.45
N ALA A 197 24.36 -4.03 0.40
CA ALA A 197 24.09 -2.60 0.42
C ALA A 197 22.77 -2.20 1.10
N VAL A 198 21.88 -3.13 1.45
CA VAL A 198 20.66 -2.83 2.23
C VAL A 198 21.07 -2.60 3.70
N PRO A 199 20.94 -1.36 4.22
CA PRO A 199 21.34 -1.07 5.59
C PRO A 199 20.42 -1.75 6.61
N ALA A 200 21.00 -2.14 7.76
CA ALA A 200 20.23 -2.71 8.86
C ALA A 200 19.15 -1.75 9.36
N GLU A 201 19.46 -0.47 9.40
CA GLU A 201 18.56 0.60 9.83
C GLU A 201 17.31 0.71 8.96
N LEU A 202 17.39 0.46 7.66
CA LEU A 202 16.23 0.43 6.78
C LEU A 202 15.35 -0.77 7.08
N ILE A 203 15.94 -1.92 7.37
CA ILE A 203 15.20 -3.13 7.73
C ILE A 203 14.48 -2.93 9.07
N ASP A 204 15.22 -2.48 10.09
CA ASP A 204 14.69 -2.27 11.44
C ASP A 204 13.65 -1.16 11.51
N ALA A 205 13.70 -0.21 10.58
CA ALA A 205 12.67 0.83 10.45
C ALA A 205 11.32 0.26 9.99
N CYS A 206 11.31 -0.79 9.15
CA CYS A 206 10.13 -1.22 8.39
C CYS A 206 9.67 -2.66 8.70
N ALA A 207 10.45 -3.44 9.45
CA ALA A 207 10.19 -4.84 9.74
C ALA A 207 10.39 -5.15 11.22
N LEU A 208 9.81 -6.24 11.68
CA LEU A 208 9.99 -6.79 13.02
C LEU A 208 10.91 -8.00 12.90
N VAL A 209 12.18 -7.85 13.30
CA VAL A 209 13.20 -8.89 13.12
C VAL A 209 14.05 -9.08 14.39
N GLY A 210 14.39 -10.33 14.70
CA GLY A 210 15.30 -10.66 15.81
C GLY A 210 14.66 -11.41 16.95
N PRO A 211 15.28 -11.44 18.15
CA PRO A 211 14.75 -12.08 19.35
C PRO A 211 13.42 -11.46 19.81
N ALA A 212 12.61 -12.26 20.52
CA ALA A 212 11.30 -11.85 21.01
C ALA A 212 11.32 -10.51 21.76
N GLU A 213 12.29 -10.31 22.66
CA GLU A 213 12.41 -9.05 23.40
C GLU A 213 12.68 -7.85 22.49
N HIS A 214 13.53 -8.02 21.48
CA HIS A 214 13.80 -6.97 20.51
C HIS A 214 12.55 -6.64 19.67
N ILE A 215 11.76 -7.66 19.29
CA ILE A 215 10.47 -7.45 18.62
C ILE A 215 9.52 -6.66 19.51
N ARG A 216 9.43 -6.96 20.82
CA ARG A 216 8.60 -6.19 21.77
C ARG A 216 9.04 -4.73 21.86
N GLU A 217 10.33 -4.46 21.86
CA GLU A 217 10.86 -3.09 21.82
C GLU A 217 10.48 -2.36 20.53
N GLN A 218 10.64 -3.02 19.38
CA GLN A 218 10.24 -2.45 18.08
C GLN A 218 8.73 -2.15 18.03
N LEU A 219 7.87 -2.99 18.62
CA LEU A 219 6.42 -2.81 18.64
C LEU A 219 5.97 -1.54 19.37
N GLN A 220 6.79 -0.97 20.29
CA GLN A 220 6.43 0.28 20.97
C GLN A 220 6.28 1.46 19.99
N ARG A 221 7.08 1.49 18.92
CA ARG A 221 6.97 2.50 17.85
C ARG A 221 5.64 2.37 17.09
N TRP A 222 5.23 1.13 16.81
CA TRP A 222 3.94 0.83 16.16
C TRP A 222 2.76 1.20 17.03
N LYS A 223 2.83 0.93 18.35
CA LYS A 223 1.82 1.39 19.31
C LYS A 223 1.70 2.91 19.33
N ALA A 224 2.84 3.61 19.35
CA ALA A 224 2.86 5.07 19.35
C ALA A 224 2.24 5.64 18.06
N ALA A 225 2.54 5.05 16.90
CA ALA A 225 1.92 5.43 15.63
C ALA A 225 0.42 5.15 15.60
N GLY A 226 -0.01 4.00 16.15
CA GLY A 226 -1.43 3.65 16.30
C GLY A 226 -2.18 4.66 17.17
N ALA A 227 -1.60 5.04 18.30
CA ALA A 227 -2.21 6.03 19.22
C ALA A 227 -2.37 7.43 18.56
N GLN A 228 -1.60 7.73 17.51
CA GLN A 228 -1.70 8.96 16.73
C GLN A 228 -2.64 8.83 15.52
N GLY A 229 -3.22 7.64 15.27
CA GLY A 229 -4.03 7.37 14.09
C GLY A 229 -3.22 7.22 12.79
N HIS A 230 -1.89 7.10 12.88
CA HIS A 230 -1.00 6.94 11.73
C HIS A 230 -0.90 5.49 11.23
N VAL A 231 -1.33 4.53 12.02
CA VAL A 231 -1.45 3.10 11.68
C VAL A 231 -2.74 2.57 12.32
N SER A 232 -3.62 2.00 11.51
CA SER A 232 -4.88 1.42 11.99
C SER A 232 -4.73 -0.08 12.29
N ASN A 233 -4.03 -0.78 11.41
CA ASN A 233 -3.85 -2.22 11.48
C ASN A 233 -2.46 -2.58 10.96
N MET A 234 -1.92 -3.75 11.36
CA MET A 234 -0.69 -4.30 10.83
C MET A 234 -0.97 -5.63 10.13
N LEU A 235 -0.59 -5.75 8.86
CA LEU A 235 -0.64 -7.00 8.11
C LEU A 235 0.69 -7.74 8.31
N LEU A 236 0.72 -8.71 9.21
CA LEU A 236 1.95 -9.41 9.57
C LEU A 236 2.32 -10.47 8.53
N GLY A 237 3.49 -10.33 7.93
CA GLY A 237 4.08 -11.30 7.01
C GLY A 237 4.90 -12.35 7.75
N SER A 238 4.25 -13.28 8.43
CA SER A 238 4.89 -14.41 9.09
C SER A 238 3.99 -15.64 9.07
N GLN A 239 4.60 -16.84 9.08
CA GLN A 239 3.92 -18.12 9.30
C GLN A 239 4.36 -18.79 10.61
N ASP A 240 5.18 -18.12 11.42
CA ASP A 240 5.65 -18.61 12.70
C ASP A 240 4.61 -18.28 13.81
N PRO A 241 3.91 -19.29 14.38
CA PRO A 241 2.92 -19.06 15.42
C PRO A 241 3.51 -18.41 16.69
N ALA A 242 4.77 -18.72 17.02
CA ALA A 242 5.42 -18.17 18.20
C ALA A 242 5.71 -16.67 18.01
N ALA A 243 6.16 -16.25 16.82
CA ALA A 243 6.35 -14.85 16.47
C ALA A 243 5.02 -14.08 16.49
N LEU A 244 3.96 -14.66 15.91
CA LEU A 244 2.61 -14.06 15.93
C LEU A 244 2.08 -13.91 17.34
N GLN A 245 2.35 -14.89 18.23
CA GLN A 245 1.95 -14.82 19.63
C GLN A 245 2.63 -13.66 20.37
N VAL A 246 3.94 -13.44 20.14
CA VAL A 246 4.69 -12.31 20.72
C VAL A 246 4.05 -10.98 20.34
N VAL A 247 3.66 -10.82 19.07
CA VAL A 247 2.98 -9.60 18.61
C VAL A 247 1.59 -9.47 19.25
N ALA A 248 0.80 -10.56 19.32
CA ALA A 248 -0.53 -10.53 19.91
C ALA A 248 -0.49 -10.18 21.40
N GLU A 249 0.45 -10.76 22.16
CA GLU A 249 0.64 -10.45 23.60
C GLU A 249 0.99 -8.98 23.85
N GLU A 250 1.68 -8.35 22.90
CA GLU A 250 2.13 -6.97 23.03
C GLU A 250 1.10 -5.96 22.51
N MET A 251 0.30 -6.31 21.50
CA MET A 251 -0.56 -5.36 20.78
C MET A 251 -2.05 -5.47 21.13
N LEU A 252 -2.51 -6.59 21.66
CA LEU A 252 -3.92 -6.85 22.03
C LEU A 252 -4.11 -6.82 23.54
#